data_0f151f8b3003d59a96a57cfc706f0b94
#
_entry.id   0f151f8b3003d59a96a57cfc706f0b94
#
_cell.length_a   1.000
_cell.length_b   1.000
_cell.length_c   1.000
_cell.angle_alpha   90.00
_cell.angle_beta   90.00
_cell.angle_gamma   90.00
#
_symmetry.space_group_name_H-M   'P 1'
#
loop_
_entity.id
_entity.type
_entity.pdbx_description
1 polymer ?
#
loop_
_entity_poly.entity_id
_entity_poly.type
_entity_poly.pdbx_seq_one_letter_code
_entity_poly.pdbx_strand_id
1 'polypeptide(L)'
;MIRFLRINRAVAGSIAVAGIALAGAVPGVASAAGRTPPPATVHVAAARVPSSAYVPAKRALQYGMRGSAVRALQHRLAQLEYYPGAADGQFGSSTQEAVWAFQEVQGLSADGIVGAQTEHALVSPRAPQSRYPRGDALRVEVNLGLRVLLLYQNNKLALVSHVSSGGGYYYCSDGSCGRAITPTGHFTTTRFLPGWVTVPLGQMYNPVFFIGTAYAIHGDTDVPLQPVSHGCVRVPMDIAAFFHTLVKAPGTPVYIYN
;
A
#
# COMPACT_ATOMS: atom_id res chain seq x y z
N MET A 1 31.26 10.92 43.91
CA MET A 1 30.66 9.97 44.90
C MET A 1 29.88 8.95 44.14
N ILE A 2 30.39 7.73 44.09
CA ILE A 2 29.90 6.59 43.33
C ILE A 2 29.02 5.78 44.26
N ARG A 3 27.83 5.38 43.79
CA ARG A 3 27.09 4.27 44.46
C ARG A 3 26.60 3.28 43.41
N PHE A 4 27.27 2.14 43.40
CA PHE A 4 26.83 0.87 42.81
C PHE A 4 25.65 0.29 43.58
N LEU A 5 24.64 -0.25 42.88
CA LEU A 5 23.68 -1.15 43.51
C LEU A 5 23.65 -2.48 42.76
N ARG A 6 23.68 -3.54 43.56
CA ARG A 6 23.99 -4.91 43.22
C ARG A 6 22.82 -5.70 42.64
N ILE A 7 23.17 -6.60 41.74
CA ILE A 7 22.40 -7.68 41.14
C ILE A 7 22.01 -8.71 42.19
N ASN A 8 20.74 -9.17 42.19
CA ASN A 8 20.32 -10.39 42.90
C ASN A 8 19.91 -11.47 41.88
N ARG A 9 20.58 -12.61 41.97
CA ARG A 9 20.27 -13.90 41.33
C ARG A 9 19.24 -14.66 42.18
N ALA A 10 18.27 -15.29 41.51
CA ALA A 10 17.47 -16.42 42.09
C ALA A 10 17.30 -17.45 40.98
N VAL A 11 17.97 -18.50 41.09
CA VAL A 11 17.74 -19.89 41.55
C VAL A 11 16.70 -20.64 40.69
N ALA A 12 17.24 -21.62 39.94
CA ALA A 12 16.52 -22.63 39.17
C ALA A 12 15.91 -23.69 40.12
N GLY A 13 14.70 -24.12 39.84
CA GLY A 13 14.05 -25.27 40.45
C GLY A 13 13.62 -26.26 39.35
N SER A 14 14.32 -27.39 39.27
CA SER A 14 13.95 -28.52 38.41
C SER A 14 12.98 -29.43 39.15
N ILE A 15 11.85 -29.79 38.54
CA ILE A 15 10.98 -30.87 39.01
C ILE A 15 10.94 -31.94 37.93
N ALA A 16 11.46 -33.11 38.27
CA ALA A 16 11.36 -34.31 37.46
C ALA A 16 10.06 -35.06 37.82
N VAL A 17 9.27 -35.46 36.83
CA VAL A 17 8.14 -36.37 37.00
C VAL A 17 8.39 -37.63 36.16
N ALA A 18 8.43 -38.78 36.85
CA ALA A 18 8.62 -40.08 36.26
C ALA A 18 7.34 -40.56 35.55
N GLY A 19 7.48 -41.01 34.29
CA GLY A 19 6.40 -41.61 33.52
C GLY A 19 6.32 -43.09 33.66
N ILE A 20 5.13 -43.63 33.85
CA ILE A 20 4.81 -45.08 33.82
C ILE A 20 4.29 -45.38 32.41
N ALA A 21 4.96 -46.33 31.74
CA ALA A 21 4.53 -46.85 30.46
C ALA A 21 3.53 -47.99 30.65
N LEU A 22 2.32 -47.90 30.09
CA LEU A 22 1.44 -49.05 29.89
C LEU A 22 1.35 -49.32 28.38
N ALA A 23 1.81 -50.49 27.98
CA ALA A 23 1.65 -51.01 26.65
C ALA A 23 0.23 -51.60 26.48
N GLY A 24 -0.58 -51.01 25.64
CA GLY A 24 -1.86 -51.52 25.18
C GLY A 24 -1.87 -51.67 23.67
N ALA A 25 -1.92 -52.94 23.18
CA ALA A 25 -2.09 -53.22 21.74
C ALA A 25 -3.50 -52.92 21.28
N VAL A 26 -3.67 -52.13 20.20
CA VAL A 26 -4.95 -51.85 19.54
C VAL A 26 -4.86 -52.37 18.11
N PRO A 27 -5.88 -53.08 17.59
CA PRO A 27 -5.86 -53.63 16.24
C PRO A 27 -6.00 -52.52 15.17
N GLY A 28 -5.30 -52.73 14.05
CA GLY A 28 -5.20 -51.80 12.96
C GLY A 28 -6.54 -51.47 12.30
N VAL A 29 -6.82 -50.16 12.19
CA VAL A 29 -7.86 -49.62 11.33
C VAL A 29 -7.17 -49.08 10.09
N ALA A 30 -7.57 -49.61 8.91
CA ALA A 30 -7.09 -49.15 7.65
C ALA A 30 -7.47 -47.66 7.47
N SER A 31 -6.45 -46.79 7.37
CA SER A 31 -6.63 -45.36 7.12
C SER A 31 -6.96 -45.16 5.61
N ALA A 32 -8.23 -44.89 5.34
CA ALA A 32 -8.62 -44.37 4.03
C ALA A 32 -7.98 -42.98 3.85
N ALA A 33 -7.09 -42.84 2.88
CA ALA A 33 -6.50 -41.55 2.52
C ALA A 33 -7.60 -40.59 2.01
N GLY A 34 -8.13 -39.78 2.92
CA GLY A 34 -9.05 -38.70 2.62
C GLY A 34 -8.32 -37.64 1.80
N ARG A 35 -8.73 -37.50 0.53
CA ARG A 35 -8.36 -36.34 -0.29
C ARG A 35 -8.90 -35.09 0.41
N THR A 36 -8.01 -34.25 0.91
CA THR A 36 -8.37 -32.91 1.37
C THR A 36 -8.91 -32.13 0.16
N PRO A 37 -10.13 -31.57 0.23
CA PRO A 37 -10.62 -30.70 -0.85
C PRO A 37 -9.71 -29.46 -0.95
N PRO A 38 -9.52 -28.88 -2.14
CA PRO A 38 -8.76 -27.65 -2.29
C PRO A 38 -9.41 -26.55 -1.46
N PRO A 39 -8.63 -25.59 -0.90
CA PRO A 39 -9.19 -24.52 -0.12
C PRO A 39 -10.20 -23.74 -0.97
N ALA A 40 -11.43 -23.65 -0.47
CA ALA A 40 -12.47 -22.86 -1.09
C ALA A 40 -11.99 -21.42 -1.24
N THR A 41 -11.92 -20.93 -2.45
CA THR A 41 -11.66 -19.52 -2.77
C THR A 41 -12.85 -18.73 -2.22
N VAL A 42 -12.69 -18.13 -1.06
CA VAL A 42 -13.68 -17.21 -0.50
C VAL A 42 -13.63 -15.95 -1.36
N HIS A 43 -14.51 -15.86 -2.35
CA HIS A 43 -14.78 -14.59 -3.02
C HIS A 43 -15.49 -13.70 -2.00
N VAL A 44 -14.71 -12.88 -1.29
CA VAL A 44 -15.28 -11.79 -0.50
C VAL A 44 -15.86 -10.81 -1.53
N ALA A 45 -17.18 -10.76 -1.61
CA ALA A 45 -17.88 -9.79 -2.46
C ALA A 45 -17.40 -8.39 -2.06
N ALA A 46 -16.86 -7.64 -3.03
CA ALA A 46 -16.42 -6.27 -2.80
C ALA A 46 -17.58 -5.45 -2.24
N ALA A 47 -17.43 -4.96 -1.01
CA ALA A 47 -18.43 -4.10 -0.40
C ALA A 47 -18.59 -2.84 -1.27
N ARG A 48 -19.84 -2.56 -1.70
CA ARG A 48 -20.15 -1.33 -2.43
C ARG A 48 -20.14 -0.18 -1.44
N VAL A 49 -19.33 0.86 -1.70
CA VAL A 49 -19.38 2.12 -0.96
C VAL A 49 -20.69 2.83 -1.31
N PRO A 50 -21.52 3.22 -0.32
CA PRO A 50 -22.79 3.85 -0.63
C PRO A 50 -22.61 5.14 -1.42
N SER A 51 -23.42 5.29 -2.46
CA SER A 51 -23.46 6.48 -3.30
C SER A 51 -24.21 7.60 -2.58
N SER A 52 -23.58 8.28 -1.63
CA SER A 52 -24.19 9.48 -1.07
C SER A 52 -24.02 10.64 -2.04
N ALA A 53 -25.06 10.89 -2.84
CA ALA A 53 -25.29 12.15 -3.56
C ALA A 53 -24.22 12.61 -4.58
N TYR A 54 -23.36 11.72 -5.11
CA TYR A 54 -22.52 12.12 -6.26
C TYR A 54 -23.42 12.23 -7.52
N VAL A 55 -23.40 13.41 -8.12
CA VAL A 55 -24.11 13.67 -9.38
C VAL A 55 -23.07 13.72 -10.51
N PRO A 56 -23.16 12.82 -11.50
CA PRO A 56 -22.24 12.80 -12.63
C PRO A 56 -22.17 14.12 -13.38
N ALA A 57 -20.99 14.47 -13.86
CA ALA A 57 -20.83 15.66 -14.70
C ALA A 57 -21.52 15.46 -16.07
N LYS A 58 -22.12 16.53 -16.60
CA LYS A 58 -22.76 16.49 -17.93
C LYS A 58 -21.78 16.36 -19.10
N ARG A 59 -20.49 16.62 -18.87
CA ARG A 59 -19.39 16.51 -19.83
C ARG A 59 -18.17 15.90 -19.15
N ALA A 60 -17.32 15.26 -19.93
CA ALA A 60 -16.06 14.71 -19.41
C ALA A 60 -15.22 15.80 -18.71
N LEU A 61 -14.58 15.42 -17.58
CA LEU A 61 -13.65 16.26 -16.84
C LEU A 61 -12.23 15.76 -17.06
N GLN A 62 -11.27 16.69 -17.16
CA GLN A 62 -9.85 16.37 -17.37
C GLN A 62 -8.94 17.46 -16.83
N TYR A 63 -7.65 17.18 -16.80
CA TYR A 63 -6.61 18.12 -16.37
C TYR A 63 -6.79 19.52 -16.97
N GLY A 64 -6.60 20.55 -16.14
CA GLY A 64 -6.74 21.96 -16.49
C GLY A 64 -8.18 22.51 -16.38
N MET A 65 -9.21 21.64 -16.29
CA MET A 65 -10.59 22.10 -16.12
C MET A 65 -10.86 22.63 -14.72
N ARG A 66 -11.86 23.50 -14.62
CA ARG A 66 -12.25 24.16 -13.35
C ARG A 66 -13.76 24.24 -13.21
N GLY A 67 -14.23 24.33 -11.96
CA GLY A 67 -15.63 24.60 -11.64
C GLY A 67 -16.24 23.63 -10.62
N SER A 68 -17.54 23.76 -10.40
CA SER A 68 -18.28 23.00 -9.40
C SER A 68 -18.30 21.50 -9.67
N ALA A 69 -18.30 21.08 -10.94
CA ALA A 69 -18.23 19.66 -11.31
C ALA A 69 -16.89 19.03 -10.90
N VAL A 70 -15.76 19.76 -11.09
CA VAL A 70 -14.45 19.31 -10.62
C VAL A 70 -14.42 19.21 -9.10
N ARG A 71 -14.99 20.19 -8.39
CA ARG A 71 -15.09 20.15 -6.94
C ARG A 71 -15.92 18.96 -6.45
N ALA A 72 -17.03 18.65 -7.12
CA ALA A 72 -17.85 17.47 -6.81
C ALA A 72 -17.07 16.16 -7.01
N LEU A 73 -16.30 16.04 -8.09
CA LEU A 73 -15.39 14.93 -8.34
C LEU A 73 -14.35 14.79 -7.23
N GLN A 74 -13.68 15.90 -6.84
CA GLN A 74 -12.70 15.90 -5.75
C GLN A 74 -13.31 15.42 -4.44
N HIS A 75 -14.49 15.91 -4.06
CA HIS A 75 -15.20 15.41 -2.88
C HIS A 75 -15.52 13.92 -3.00
N ARG A 76 -15.95 13.45 -4.18
CA ARG A 76 -16.27 12.05 -4.37
C ARG A 76 -15.04 11.15 -4.27
N LEU A 77 -13.92 11.52 -4.87
CA LEU A 77 -12.64 10.80 -4.76
C LEU A 77 -12.19 10.73 -3.30
N ALA A 78 -12.24 11.85 -2.56
CA ALA A 78 -11.87 11.88 -1.15
C ALA A 78 -12.78 10.97 -0.29
N GLN A 79 -14.09 10.91 -0.53
CA GLN A 79 -15.01 9.97 0.14
C GLN A 79 -14.66 8.51 -0.11
N LEU A 80 -13.96 8.21 -1.21
CA LEU A 80 -13.52 6.88 -1.60
C LEU A 80 -12.07 6.59 -1.19
N GLU A 81 -11.48 7.45 -0.35
CA GLU A 81 -10.11 7.39 0.17
C GLU A 81 -9.01 7.63 -0.91
N TYR A 82 -9.37 8.13 -2.09
CA TYR A 82 -8.42 8.66 -3.05
C TYR A 82 -8.14 10.13 -2.73
N TYR A 83 -6.87 10.51 -2.65
CA TYR A 83 -6.50 11.87 -2.28
C TYR A 83 -6.36 12.78 -3.52
N PRO A 84 -7.38 13.60 -3.86
CA PRO A 84 -7.36 14.47 -5.05
C PRO A 84 -6.73 15.85 -4.78
N GLY A 85 -6.05 16.05 -3.65
CA GLY A 85 -5.70 17.36 -3.13
C GLY A 85 -6.89 18.08 -2.49
N ALA A 86 -6.79 19.40 -2.37
CA ALA A 86 -7.90 20.21 -1.88
C ALA A 86 -9.09 20.19 -2.85
N ALA A 87 -10.31 20.19 -2.32
CA ALA A 87 -11.53 20.27 -3.13
C ALA A 87 -11.79 21.75 -3.56
N ASP A 88 -10.85 22.31 -4.31
CA ASP A 88 -10.83 23.70 -4.75
C ASP A 88 -11.57 23.94 -6.08
N GLY A 89 -11.96 22.85 -6.74
CA GLY A 89 -12.60 22.89 -8.06
C GLY A 89 -11.62 23.10 -9.22
N GLN A 90 -10.30 22.85 -9.02
CA GLN A 90 -9.30 22.87 -10.07
C GLN A 90 -8.80 21.45 -10.34
N PHE A 91 -8.90 20.96 -11.56
CA PHE A 91 -8.39 19.65 -11.93
C PHE A 91 -6.87 19.76 -12.18
N GLY A 92 -6.12 19.74 -11.11
CA GLY A 92 -4.64 19.75 -11.11
C GLY A 92 -4.04 18.35 -11.10
N SER A 93 -2.71 18.28 -10.85
CA SER A 93 -1.95 17.02 -10.81
C SER A 93 -2.50 16.06 -9.76
N SER A 94 -2.72 16.51 -8.52
CA SER A 94 -3.26 15.66 -7.44
C SER A 94 -4.62 15.05 -7.79
N THR A 95 -5.51 15.84 -8.45
CA THR A 95 -6.80 15.33 -8.92
C THR A 95 -6.61 14.31 -10.04
N GLN A 96 -5.68 14.56 -10.96
CA GLN A 96 -5.38 13.64 -12.06
C GLN A 96 -4.82 12.30 -11.55
N GLU A 97 -3.86 12.34 -10.63
CA GLU A 97 -3.26 11.15 -10.02
C GLU A 97 -4.27 10.34 -9.21
N ALA A 98 -5.19 11.00 -8.51
CA ALA A 98 -6.31 10.36 -7.84
C ALA A 98 -7.30 9.71 -8.83
N VAL A 99 -7.55 10.34 -9.98
CA VAL A 99 -8.37 9.75 -11.06
C VAL A 99 -7.67 8.53 -11.67
N TRP A 100 -6.36 8.58 -11.92
CA TRP A 100 -5.60 7.42 -12.39
C TRP A 100 -5.70 6.26 -11.42
N ALA A 101 -5.44 6.49 -10.12
CA ALA A 101 -5.57 5.45 -9.10
C ALA A 101 -6.99 4.86 -9.05
N PHE A 102 -8.01 5.71 -9.18
CA PHE A 102 -9.40 5.26 -9.23
C PHE A 102 -9.65 4.39 -10.46
N GLN A 103 -9.27 4.85 -11.65
CA GLN A 103 -9.45 4.11 -12.90
C GLN A 103 -8.76 2.74 -12.86
N GLU A 104 -7.53 2.67 -12.36
CA GLU A 104 -6.76 1.43 -12.19
C GLU A 104 -7.48 0.44 -11.27
N VAL A 105 -7.97 0.90 -10.12
CA VAL A 105 -8.75 0.04 -9.19
C VAL A 105 -10.07 -0.42 -9.80
N GLN A 106 -10.72 0.42 -10.63
CA GLN A 106 -11.96 0.05 -11.31
C GLN A 106 -11.73 -0.87 -12.53
N GLY A 107 -10.48 -1.08 -12.95
CA GLY A 107 -10.13 -1.82 -14.17
C GLY A 107 -10.48 -1.08 -15.45
N LEU A 108 -10.47 0.25 -15.39
CA LEU A 108 -10.64 1.15 -16.52
C LEU A 108 -9.29 1.54 -17.11
N SER A 109 -9.29 2.12 -18.33
CA SER A 109 -8.11 2.78 -18.84
C SER A 109 -7.77 3.98 -17.95
N ALA A 110 -6.52 4.02 -17.44
CA ALA A 110 -6.04 5.11 -16.61
C ALA A 110 -5.58 6.29 -17.50
N ASP A 111 -6.53 6.92 -18.20
CA ASP A 111 -6.28 8.05 -19.12
C ASP A 111 -6.39 9.42 -18.41
N GLY A 112 -6.86 9.46 -17.18
CA GLY A 112 -7.08 10.69 -16.42
C GLY A 112 -8.30 11.48 -16.86
N ILE A 113 -9.14 10.93 -17.76
CA ILE A 113 -10.36 11.56 -18.24
C ILE A 113 -11.56 10.96 -17.52
N VAL A 114 -12.33 11.79 -16.83
CA VAL A 114 -13.56 11.38 -16.18
C VAL A 114 -14.70 11.45 -17.21
N GLY A 115 -14.72 10.47 -18.12
CA GLY A 115 -15.77 10.25 -19.09
C GLY A 115 -16.90 9.35 -18.57
N ALA A 116 -17.82 8.94 -19.44
CA ALA A 116 -19.01 8.20 -19.05
C ALA A 116 -18.73 6.92 -18.25
N GLN A 117 -17.69 6.16 -18.60
CA GLN A 117 -17.32 4.93 -17.87
C GLN A 117 -16.81 5.24 -16.47
N THR A 118 -15.95 6.25 -16.34
CA THR A 118 -15.42 6.70 -15.03
C THR A 118 -16.54 7.28 -14.16
N GLU A 119 -17.43 8.09 -14.74
CA GLU A 119 -18.61 8.62 -14.04
C GLU A 119 -19.53 7.49 -13.52
N HIS A 120 -19.80 6.48 -14.34
CA HIS A 120 -20.60 5.33 -13.92
C HIS A 120 -19.92 4.59 -12.76
N ALA A 121 -18.60 4.40 -12.83
CA ALA A 121 -17.84 3.78 -11.76
C ALA A 121 -17.85 4.63 -10.47
N LEU A 122 -17.77 5.96 -10.57
CA LEU A 122 -17.86 6.86 -9.42
C LEU A 122 -19.22 6.79 -8.70
N VAL A 123 -20.30 6.49 -9.42
CA VAL A 123 -21.63 6.27 -8.81
C VAL A 123 -21.68 4.96 -8.04
N SER A 124 -21.12 3.87 -8.58
CA SER A 124 -21.15 2.52 -7.97
C SER A 124 -19.75 1.87 -8.00
N PRO A 125 -18.79 2.39 -7.21
CA PRO A 125 -17.40 1.95 -7.27
C PRO A 125 -17.21 0.56 -6.67
N ARG A 126 -16.22 -0.15 -7.21
CA ARG A 126 -15.64 -1.33 -6.56
C ARG A 126 -14.66 -0.85 -5.48
N ALA A 127 -14.71 -1.43 -4.29
CA ALA A 127 -13.70 -1.19 -3.28
C ALA A 127 -12.35 -1.79 -3.72
N PRO A 128 -11.22 -1.13 -3.44
CA PRO A 128 -9.91 -1.73 -3.64
C PRO A 128 -9.80 -3.06 -2.89
N GLN A 129 -9.24 -4.07 -3.55
CA GLN A 129 -9.10 -5.40 -2.97
C GLN A 129 -7.77 -5.51 -2.22
N SER A 130 -7.85 -5.74 -0.91
CA SER A 130 -6.67 -6.12 -0.12
C SER A 130 -6.21 -7.53 -0.51
N ARG A 131 -4.92 -7.69 -0.78
CA ARG A 131 -4.31 -9.00 -0.92
C ARG A 131 -4.10 -9.68 0.44
N TYR A 132 -4.02 -8.89 1.50
CA TYR A 132 -3.76 -9.36 2.86
C TYR A 132 -4.89 -8.94 3.83
N PRO A 133 -6.14 -9.43 3.62
CA PRO A 133 -7.31 -8.99 4.41
C PRO A 133 -7.22 -9.39 5.90
N ARG A 134 -6.32 -10.34 6.22
CA ARG A 134 -6.00 -10.75 7.60
C ARG A 134 -4.62 -10.27 8.05
N GLY A 135 -4.01 -9.31 7.33
CA GLY A 135 -2.75 -8.69 7.68
C GLY A 135 -2.86 -7.76 8.90
N ASP A 136 -1.75 -7.09 9.20
CA ASP A 136 -1.69 -6.16 10.32
C ASP A 136 -2.72 -5.03 10.18
N ALA A 137 -3.23 -4.57 11.33
CA ALA A 137 -4.26 -3.53 11.37
C ALA A 137 -3.78 -2.20 10.78
N LEU A 138 -2.49 -1.88 10.95
CA LEU A 138 -1.77 -0.81 10.26
C LEU A 138 -0.82 -1.46 9.26
N ARG A 139 -1.02 -1.25 7.98
CA ARG A 139 -0.17 -1.80 6.92
C ARG A 139 -0.25 -1.00 5.64
N VAL A 140 0.78 -1.10 4.85
CA VAL A 140 0.84 -0.60 3.46
C VAL A 140 0.84 -1.79 2.51
N GLU A 141 0.01 -1.76 1.50
CA GLU A 141 -0.01 -2.73 0.40
C GLU A 141 0.30 -1.99 -0.91
N VAL A 142 1.31 -2.43 -1.64
CA VAL A 142 1.65 -1.86 -2.96
C VAL A 142 1.40 -2.91 -4.03
N ASN A 143 0.40 -2.67 -4.87
CA ASN A 143 0.12 -3.48 -6.06
C ASN A 143 0.85 -2.87 -7.25
N LEU A 144 1.95 -3.52 -7.69
CA LEU A 144 2.77 -3.03 -8.81
C LEU A 144 2.02 -3.15 -10.15
N GLY A 145 1.20 -4.18 -10.30
CA GLY A 145 0.39 -4.39 -11.51
C GLY A 145 -0.67 -3.32 -11.71
N LEU A 146 -1.35 -2.93 -10.64
CA LEU A 146 -2.33 -1.82 -10.66
C LEU A 146 -1.70 -0.45 -10.43
N ARG A 147 -0.41 -0.38 -10.11
CA ARG A 147 0.30 0.88 -9.79
C ARG A 147 -0.38 1.71 -8.69
N VAL A 148 -0.86 1.00 -7.65
CA VAL A 148 -1.51 1.65 -6.51
C VAL A 148 -0.89 1.22 -5.19
N LEU A 149 -0.87 2.17 -4.25
CA LEU A 149 -0.60 1.96 -2.84
C LEU A 149 -1.91 2.05 -2.08
N LEU A 150 -2.17 1.05 -1.22
CA LEU A 150 -3.28 1.01 -0.29
C LEU A 150 -2.73 1.11 1.13
N LEU A 151 -3.19 2.07 1.91
CA LEU A 151 -2.88 2.15 3.33
C LEU A 151 -4.12 1.73 4.13
N TYR A 152 -3.92 0.80 5.04
CA TYR A 152 -4.95 0.39 6.00
C TYR A 152 -4.59 0.85 7.40
N GLN A 153 -5.57 1.41 8.12
CA GLN A 153 -5.49 1.74 9.54
C GLN A 153 -6.67 1.09 10.27
N ASN A 154 -6.41 0.36 11.35
CA ASN A 154 -7.42 -0.42 12.07
C ASN A 154 -8.22 -1.36 11.14
N ASN A 155 -7.54 -1.98 10.17
CA ASN A 155 -8.11 -2.82 9.10
C ASN A 155 -9.11 -2.10 8.18
N LYS A 156 -9.22 -0.78 8.23
CA LYS A 156 -10.01 0.03 7.30
C LYS A 156 -9.09 0.70 6.30
N LEU A 157 -9.51 0.75 5.05
CA LEU A 157 -8.84 1.54 4.03
C LEU A 157 -8.82 3.01 4.46
N ALA A 158 -7.64 3.63 4.43
CA ALA A 158 -7.44 5.01 4.84
C ALA A 158 -6.83 5.88 3.74
N LEU A 159 -6.18 5.26 2.74
CA LEU A 159 -5.61 5.98 1.60
C LEU A 159 -5.45 5.04 0.41
N VAL A 160 -5.79 5.54 -0.77
CA VAL A 160 -5.41 4.98 -2.07
C VAL A 160 -4.60 6.02 -2.82
N SER A 161 -3.40 5.65 -3.27
CA SER A 161 -2.51 6.51 -4.04
C SER A 161 -2.09 5.83 -5.33
N HIS A 162 -2.04 6.59 -6.43
CA HIS A 162 -1.24 6.20 -7.60
C HIS A 162 0.24 6.10 -7.21
N VAL A 163 0.98 5.17 -7.84
CA VAL A 163 2.42 5.04 -7.64
C VAL A 163 3.16 4.78 -8.96
N SER A 164 4.42 5.21 -9.02
CA SER A 164 5.36 4.78 -10.04
C SER A 164 6.51 4.01 -9.38
N SER A 165 6.80 2.81 -9.88
CA SER A 165 7.76 1.85 -9.32
C SER A 165 8.98 1.65 -10.21
N GLY A 166 9.83 0.68 -9.93
CA GLY A 166 11.02 0.34 -10.71
C GLY A 166 10.72 0.05 -12.18
N GLY A 167 11.41 0.75 -13.08
CA GLY A 167 11.15 0.73 -14.53
C GLY A 167 11.71 -0.48 -15.27
N GLY A 168 12.42 -1.38 -14.59
CA GLY A 168 12.96 -2.61 -15.18
C GLY A 168 14.19 -2.43 -16.07
N TYR A 169 14.68 -1.21 -16.27
CA TYR A 169 15.87 -0.91 -17.09
C TYR A 169 17.17 -1.20 -16.32
N TYR A 170 18.28 -1.33 -17.06
CA TYR A 170 19.62 -1.39 -16.47
C TYR A 170 20.18 0.01 -16.23
N TYR A 171 20.87 0.19 -15.09
CA TYR A 171 21.54 1.43 -14.75
C TYR A 171 22.87 1.15 -14.05
N CYS A 172 23.79 2.13 -14.08
CA CYS A 172 25.03 2.12 -13.30
C CYS A 172 25.15 3.43 -12.55
N SER A 173 25.56 3.36 -11.27
CA SER A 173 25.86 4.50 -10.41
C SER A 173 26.98 4.14 -9.45
N ASP A 174 27.92 5.07 -9.23
CA ASP A 174 29.04 4.91 -8.29
C ASP A 174 29.81 3.58 -8.46
N GLY A 175 30.05 3.16 -9.71
CA GLY A 175 30.79 1.94 -10.03
C GLY A 175 30.03 0.64 -9.83
N SER A 176 28.75 0.69 -9.46
CA SER A 176 27.86 -0.46 -9.33
C SER A 176 26.76 -0.41 -10.39
N CYS A 177 26.45 -1.56 -11.00
CA CYS A 177 25.37 -1.67 -11.96
C CYS A 177 24.26 -2.56 -11.40
N GLY A 178 23.01 -2.25 -11.75
CA GLY A 178 21.85 -2.98 -11.31
C GLY A 178 20.68 -2.88 -12.29
N ARG A 179 19.59 -3.52 -11.93
CA ARG A 179 18.31 -3.40 -12.62
C ARG A 179 17.31 -2.65 -11.76
N ALA A 180 16.63 -1.72 -12.34
CA ALA A 180 15.63 -0.84 -11.69
C ALA A 180 14.35 -1.61 -11.34
N ILE A 181 14.38 -2.44 -10.31
CA ILE A 181 13.25 -3.32 -9.91
C ILE A 181 12.81 -2.96 -8.50
N THR A 182 11.51 -2.77 -8.31
CA THR A 182 10.91 -2.75 -6.97
C THR A 182 10.75 -4.19 -6.49
N PRO A 183 11.40 -4.59 -5.38
CA PRO A 183 11.31 -5.95 -4.87
C PRO A 183 9.90 -6.25 -4.37
N THR A 184 9.38 -7.44 -4.72
CA THR A 184 8.14 -7.97 -4.14
C THR A 184 8.43 -8.73 -2.85
N GLY A 185 7.49 -8.75 -1.92
CA GLY A 185 7.65 -9.45 -0.65
C GLY A 185 7.00 -8.71 0.52
N HIS A 186 7.39 -9.15 1.73
CA HIS A 186 6.94 -8.59 2.99
C HIS A 186 8.12 -7.84 3.64
N PHE A 187 7.92 -6.59 3.88
CA PHE A 187 8.90 -5.68 4.45
C PHE A 187 8.31 -4.96 5.65
N THR A 188 9.13 -4.17 6.32
CA THR A 188 8.69 -3.30 7.42
C THR A 188 9.38 -1.95 7.24
N THR A 189 8.66 -0.86 7.46
CA THR A 189 9.27 0.47 7.46
C THR A 189 10.39 0.54 8.49
N THR A 190 11.53 1.11 8.11
CA THR A 190 12.74 1.17 8.95
C THR A 190 13.02 2.57 9.46
N ARG A 191 12.86 3.58 8.60
CA ARG A 191 13.25 4.96 8.90
C ARG A 191 12.44 5.95 8.06
N PHE A 192 12.20 7.12 8.63
CA PHE A 192 11.71 8.31 7.94
C PHE A 192 12.78 9.40 7.97
N LEU A 193 12.93 10.14 6.87
CA LEU A 193 13.74 11.35 6.81
C LEU A 193 12.88 12.51 6.29
N PRO A 194 12.82 13.64 7.00
CA PRO A 194 12.01 14.78 6.57
C PRO A 194 12.67 15.59 5.44
N GLY A 195 11.84 16.15 4.57
CA GLY A 195 12.27 17.03 3.50
C GLY A 195 12.89 16.31 2.30
N TRP A 196 13.64 17.05 1.50
CA TRP A 196 14.37 16.52 0.36
C TRP A 196 15.65 15.81 0.80
N VAL A 197 15.83 14.59 0.33
CA VAL A 197 17.00 13.76 0.57
C VAL A 197 17.65 13.45 -0.77
N THR A 198 18.90 13.83 -0.93
CA THR A 198 19.72 13.52 -2.12
C THR A 198 20.44 12.19 -1.91
N VAL A 199 20.33 11.29 -2.86
CA VAL A 199 21.03 10.00 -2.93
C VAL A 199 21.70 9.87 -4.32
N PRO A 200 22.63 8.92 -4.53
CA PRO A 200 23.29 8.76 -5.83
C PRO A 200 22.34 8.62 -7.02
N LEU A 201 21.17 8.06 -6.82
CA LEU A 201 20.17 7.80 -7.87
C LEU A 201 19.10 8.91 -8.00
N GLY A 202 19.27 10.05 -7.34
CA GLY A 202 18.37 11.20 -7.47
C GLY A 202 17.92 11.78 -6.13
N GLN A 203 16.76 12.43 -6.13
CA GLN A 203 16.18 13.06 -4.96
C GLN A 203 14.89 12.37 -4.53
N MET A 204 14.63 12.35 -3.23
CA MET A 204 13.44 11.81 -2.61
C MET A 204 12.85 12.83 -1.65
N TYR A 205 11.54 13.06 -1.72
CA TYR A 205 10.86 13.92 -0.77
C TYR A 205 10.18 13.08 0.33
N ASN A 206 10.47 13.38 1.59
CA ASN A 206 9.93 12.69 2.77
C ASN A 206 10.00 11.15 2.67
N PRO A 207 11.17 10.55 2.38
CA PRO A 207 11.26 9.11 2.20
C PRO A 207 10.98 8.34 3.49
N VAL A 208 10.11 7.33 3.37
CA VAL A 208 9.89 6.28 4.37
C VAL A 208 10.52 5.00 3.84
N PHE A 209 11.67 4.64 4.38
CA PHE A 209 12.45 3.49 3.95
C PHE A 209 11.83 2.17 4.45
N PHE A 210 11.92 1.11 3.62
CA PHE A 210 11.46 -0.23 3.96
C PHE A 210 12.50 -1.34 3.70
N ILE A 211 13.62 -1.03 3.02
CA ILE A 211 14.80 -1.90 2.90
C ILE A 211 16.05 -1.04 3.12
N GLY A 212 16.62 -1.12 4.29
CA GLY A 212 17.85 -0.40 4.64
C GLY A 212 17.78 1.08 4.30
N THR A 213 18.70 1.53 3.44
CA THR A 213 18.74 2.89 2.85
C THR A 213 18.52 2.87 1.34
N ALA A 214 18.18 1.70 0.76
CA ALA A 214 18.12 1.50 -0.68
C ALA A 214 16.72 1.71 -1.27
N TYR A 215 15.65 1.31 -0.55
CA TYR A 215 14.29 1.40 -1.06
C TYR A 215 13.38 2.15 -0.10
N ALA A 216 12.63 3.09 -0.65
CA ALA A 216 11.70 3.92 0.09
C ALA A 216 10.38 4.12 -0.66
N ILE A 217 9.33 4.46 0.10
CA ILE A 217 8.13 5.13 -0.40
C ILE A 217 8.41 6.62 -0.21
N HIS A 218 8.40 7.41 -1.30
CA HIS A 218 8.78 8.81 -1.24
C HIS A 218 8.02 9.67 -2.25
N GLY A 219 7.92 10.96 -1.99
CA GLY A 219 7.40 11.92 -2.96
C GLY A 219 8.39 12.15 -4.10
N ASP A 220 7.81 12.32 -5.29
CA ASP A 220 8.52 12.76 -6.48
C ASP A 220 7.65 13.76 -7.24
N THR A 221 8.28 14.68 -7.98
CA THR A 221 7.56 15.61 -8.86
C THR A 221 7.08 14.95 -10.15
N ASP A 222 7.59 13.74 -10.44
CA ASP A 222 7.25 12.94 -11.61
C ASP A 222 6.81 11.53 -11.17
N VAL A 223 5.48 11.30 -11.16
CA VAL A 223 4.86 10.02 -10.83
C VAL A 223 3.97 9.58 -12.01
N PRO A 224 4.58 9.21 -13.14
CA PRO A 224 3.84 8.85 -14.35
C PRO A 224 3.19 7.47 -14.21
N LEU A 225 2.26 7.18 -15.13
CA LEU A 225 1.59 5.87 -15.23
C LEU A 225 2.57 4.72 -15.51
N GLN A 226 3.71 5.00 -16.18
CA GLN A 226 4.76 4.01 -16.41
C GLN A 226 5.68 3.89 -15.19
N PRO A 227 6.17 2.69 -14.87
CA PRO A 227 7.23 2.51 -13.89
C PRO A 227 8.53 3.15 -14.40
N VAL A 228 9.08 4.12 -13.66
CA VAL A 228 10.29 4.87 -14.08
C VAL A 228 11.33 5.02 -12.96
N SER A 229 11.06 4.56 -11.73
CA SER A 229 12.02 4.67 -10.64
C SER A 229 13.16 3.65 -10.77
N HIS A 230 14.23 3.81 -10.00
CA HIS A 230 15.31 2.83 -9.87
C HIS A 230 14.93 1.65 -8.95
N GLY A 231 13.71 1.67 -8.38
CA GLY A 231 13.19 0.61 -7.51
C GLY A 231 12.40 1.12 -6.31
N CYS A 232 12.52 2.38 -5.95
CA CYS A 232 11.66 3.02 -4.96
C CYS A 232 10.20 3.07 -5.44
N VAL A 233 9.28 3.26 -4.52
CA VAL A 233 7.87 3.51 -4.80
C VAL A 233 7.64 5.03 -4.71
N ARG A 234 7.46 5.67 -5.87
CA ARG A 234 7.14 7.10 -5.93
C ARG A 234 5.66 7.30 -5.67
N VAL A 235 5.33 8.28 -4.86
CA VAL A 235 3.97 8.76 -4.61
C VAL A 235 3.88 10.26 -4.93
N PRO A 236 2.69 10.82 -5.19
CA PRO A 236 2.49 12.25 -5.36
C PRO A 236 3.09 13.06 -4.21
N MET A 237 3.59 14.27 -4.52
CA MET A 237 4.25 15.15 -3.54
C MET A 237 3.37 15.50 -2.35
N ASP A 238 2.10 15.79 -2.60
CA ASP A 238 1.13 16.13 -1.57
C ASP A 238 0.78 14.94 -0.68
N ILE A 239 0.76 13.72 -1.22
CA ILE A 239 0.64 12.49 -0.42
C ILE A 239 1.89 12.30 0.45
N ALA A 240 3.09 12.41 -0.13
CA ALA A 240 4.33 12.28 0.64
C ALA A 240 4.47 13.31 1.76
N ALA A 241 3.84 14.49 1.62
CA ALA A 241 3.86 15.53 2.64
C ALA A 241 3.25 15.06 3.99
N PHE A 242 2.28 14.15 3.96
CA PHE A 242 1.64 13.64 5.18
C PHE A 242 1.73 12.12 5.38
N PHE A 243 2.12 11.34 4.37
CA PHE A 243 2.18 9.87 4.44
C PHE A 243 2.93 9.36 5.67
N HIS A 244 4.05 9.98 6.00
CA HIS A 244 4.86 9.65 7.17
C HIS A 244 4.11 9.77 8.50
N THR A 245 3.04 10.57 8.57
CA THR A 245 2.21 10.72 9.77
C THR A 245 1.20 9.59 9.92
N LEU A 246 0.89 8.89 8.83
CA LEU A 246 -0.07 7.78 8.78
C LEU A 246 0.57 6.43 9.09
N VAL A 247 1.89 6.34 8.98
CA VAL A 247 2.67 5.12 9.21
C VAL A 247 3.65 5.30 10.37
N LYS A 248 4.09 4.21 10.96
CA LYS A 248 5.18 4.21 11.94
C LYS A 248 6.47 3.83 11.21
N ALA A 249 7.51 4.60 11.37
CA ALA A 249 8.84 4.27 10.85
C ALA A 249 9.89 4.45 11.98
N PRO A 250 10.36 3.34 12.56
CA PRO A 250 10.14 1.95 12.14
C PRO A 250 8.80 1.35 12.60
N GLY A 251 8.39 0.26 11.93
CA GLY A 251 7.40 -0.68 12.46
C GLY A 251 6.12 -0.91 11.65
N THR A 252 5.87 -0.21 10.53
CA THR A 252 4.69 -0.52 9.69
C THR A 252 5.01 -1.59 8.65
N PRO A 253 4.25 -2.70 8.60
CA PRO A 253 4.37 -3.69 7.53
C PRO A 253 4.08 -3.10 6.15
N VAL A 254 4.90 -3.48 5.17
CA VAL A 254 4.80 -3.10 3.76
C VAL A 254 4.78 -4.37 2.91
N TYR A 255 3.68 -4.63 2.26
CA TYR A 255 3.48 -5.76 1.36
C TYR A 255 3.53 -5.28 -0.09
N ILE A 256 4.47 -5.79 -0.88
CA ILE A 256 4.65 -5.41 -2.29
C ILE A 256 4.41 -6.65 -3.16
N TYR A 257 3.54 -6.53 -4.16
CA TYR A 257 3.11 -7.65 -5.03
C TYR A 257 2.68 -7.17 -6.43
N ASN A 258 2.55 -8.13 -7.34
CA ASN A 258 1.98 -7.96 -8.69
C ASN A 258 0.51 -8.35 -8.71
#